data_67c8fa8a7021cfcab6ddb1823132bdeb
#
_entry.id   67c8fa8a7021cfcab6ddb1823132bdeb
#
_cell.length_a   1.000
_cell.length_b   1.000
_cell.length_c   1.000
_cell.angle_alpha   90.00
_cell.angle_beta   90.00
_cell.angle_gamma   90.00
#
_symmetry.space_group_name_H-M   'P 1'
#
loop_
_entity.id
_entity.type
_entity.pdbx_description
1 polymer ?
#
loop_
_entity_poly.entity_id
_entity_poly.type
_entity_poly.pdbx_seq_one_letter_code
_entity_poly.pdbx_strand_id
1 'polypeptide(L)'
;TGPFHIGHGRWAAMGSALANLLKFYGHDVVQEFYINDAGSQIQKLGKSLQVRVKQELGENAQFPTDEAEVKNYYTGEYLIPVAKKYISEGHKDLDIDVLSAYAKEEMERLQQELLKNFKTNFDVFYSELDLHKSGKVEACVKKLQELGMLYEKDGAVWFKSSQYGDDQDRVIKKADGANTYLTADIAYHLDKLERGFDRLINIWGADHHGYIARVKASIEALGYDPNKLEVLLGQLVNLIINGEEVRMGKRRKMVTLDDLIDEVGVDATRFWMIMRSIDTTLDFDIELAKTASDENPVFYVQYAHARA
;
A
#
# COMPACT_ATOMS: atom_id res chain seq x y z
N THR A 1 -3.27 7.20 1.46
CA THR A 1 -3.35 8.46 2.23
C THR A 1 -2.22 9.45 1.88
N GLY A 2 -1.40 9.18 0.88
CA GLY A 2 -0.33 10.06 0.43
C GLY A 2 0.34 9.54 -0.85
N PRO A 3 1.35 10.25 -1.38
CA PRO A 3 2.08 9.82 -2.56
C PRO A 3 2.85 8.51 -2.29
N PHE A 4 3.05 7.74 -3.34
CA PHE A 4 3.88 6.54 -3.23
C PHE A 4 5.34 6.91 -3.01
N HIS A 5 5.96 6.26 -2.04
CA HIS A 5 7.41 6.31 -1.89
C HIS A 5 8.09 5.22 -2.76
N ILE A 6 9.40 5.30 -2.88
CA ILE A 6 10.19 4.41 -3.73
C ILE A 6 10.01 2.91 -3.41
N GLY A 7 9.81 2.54 -2.14
CA GLY A 7 9.53 1.15 -1.76
C GLY A 7 8.22 0.63 -2.36
N HIS A 8 7.17 1.44 -2.41
CA HIS A 8 5.92 1.09 -3.10
C HIS A 8 6.18 0.86 -4.60
N GLY A 9 7.04 1.67 -5.22
CA GLY A 9 7.44 1.50 -6.61
C GLY A 9 8.09 0.14 -6.87
N ARG A 10 8.93 -0.34 -5.94
CA ARG A 10 9.56 -1.65 -6.06
C ARG A 10 8.53 -2.78 -6.05
N TRP A 11 7.59 -2.73 -5.11
CA TRP A 11 6.56 -3.75 -4.99
C TRP A 11 5.62 -3.73 -6.20
N ALA A 12 5.25 -2.55 -6.68
CA ALA A 12 4.44 -2.37 -7.87
C ALA A 12 5.13 -2.89 -9.13
N ALA A 13 6.41 -2.57 -9.33
CA ALA A 13 7.20 -3.05 -10.46
C ALA A 13 7.36 -4.57 -10.43
N MET A 14 7.67 -5.14 -9.26
CA MET A 14 7.83 -6.58 -9.09
C MET A 14 6.51 -7.32 -9.33
N GLY A 15 5.40 -6.86 -8.74
CA GLY A 15 4.09 -7.45 -8.94
C GLY A 15 3.63 -7.41 -10.40
N SER A 16 3.82 -6.27 -11.06
CA SER A 16 3.51 -6.12 -12.49
C SER A 16 4.38 -7.02 -13.38
N ALA A 17 5.67 -7.14 -13.10
CA ALA A 17 6.57 -8.02 -13.88
C ALA A 17 6.18 -9.49 -13.69
N LEU A 18 5.90 -9.92 -12.46
CA LEU A 18 5.45 -11.27 -12.15
C LEU A 18 4.11 -11.59 -12.83
N ALA A 19 3.14 -10.67 -12.76
CA ALA A 19 1.84 -10.84 -13.40
C ALA A 19 1.99 -10.98 -14.93
N ASN A 20 2.83 -10.16 -15.56
CA ASN A 20 3.10 -10.24 -16.99
C ASN A 20 3.75 -11.58 -17.38
N LEU A 21 4.69 -12.07 -16.55
CA LEU A 21 5.35 -13.35 -16.78
C LEU A 21 4.33 -14.50 -16.65
N LEU A 22 3.48 -14.51 -15.65
CA LEU A 22 2.45 -15.52 -15.47
C LEU A 22 1.44 -15.49 -16.63
N LYS A 23 0.99 -14.31 -17.07
CA LYS A 23 0.13 -14.15 -18.24
C LYS A 23 0.80 -14.70 -19.51
N PHE A 24 2.10 -14.45 -19.68
CA PHE A 24 2.86 -14.99 -20.80
C PHE A 24 2.91 -16.53 -20.81
N TYR A 25 2.96 -17.16 -19.63
CA TYR A 25 2.89 -18.62 -19.48
C TYR A 25 1.46 -19.19 -19.56
N GLY A 26 0.46 -18.36 -19.85
CA GLY A 26 -0.91 -18.79 -20.08
C GLY A 26 -1.80 -18.87 -18.84
N HIS A 27 -1.37 -18.28 -17.72
CA HIS A 27 -2.22 -18.16 -16.53
C HIS A 27 -3.22 -17.01 -16.68
N ASP A 28 -4.42 -17.19 -16.15
CA ASP A 28 -5.37 -16.10 -15.93
C ASP A 28 -4.99 -15.36 -14.67
N VAL A 29 -4.61 -14.09 -14.79
CA VAL A 29 -4.04 -13.29 -13.70
C VAL A 29 -4.82 -12.01 -13.50
N VAL A 30 -5.33 -11.83 -12.30
CA VAL A 30 -5.95 -10.58 -11.83
C VAL A 30 -4.97 -9.84 -10.91
N GLN A 31 -4.66 -8.59 -11.26
CA GLN A 31 -3.84 -7.71 -10.44
C GLN A 31 -4.76 -6.83 -9.58
N GLU A 32 -4.63 -6.93 -8.27
CA GLU A 32 -5.47 -6.25 -7.31
C GLU A 32 -4.67 -5.33 -6.41
N PHE A 33 -5.13 -4.09 -6.26
CA PHE A 33 -4.58 -3.10 -5.35
C PHE A 33 -5.53 -2.89 -4.18
N TYR A 34 -5.06 -3.14 -2.96
CA TYR A 34 -5.83 -2.90 -1.74
C TYR A 34 -5.74 -1.44 -1.32
N ILE A 35 -6.88 -0.75 -1.30
CA ILE A 35 -6.97 0.65 -0.87
C ILE A 35 -7.29 0.69 0.62
N ASN A 36 -6.35 1.20 1.41
CA ASN A 36 -6.56 1.45 2.83
C ASN A 36 -7.28 2.80 3.00
N ASP A 37 -8.59 2.79 2.80
CA ASP A 37 -9.48 3.94 2.82
C ASP A 37 -10.46 3.95 4.01
N ALA A 38 -10.23 3.08 4.96
CA ALA A 38 -10.98 3.01 6.21
C ALA A 38 -10.19 3.59 7.41
N GLY A 39 -10.92 3.96 8.45
CA GLY A 39 -10.34 4.33 9.74
C GLY A 39 -9.84 5.78 9.86
N SER A 40 -9.08 6.05 10.91
CA SER A 40 -8.67 7.41 11.32
C SER A 40 -7.72 8.13 10.36
N GLN A 41 -7.08 7.40 9.43
CA GLN A 41 -6.12 7.99 8.49
C GLN A 41 -6.79 8.94 7.50
N ILE A 42 -8.01 8.63 7.08
CA ILE A 42 -8.78 9.50 6.17
C ILE A 42 -9.19 10.80 6.87
N GLN A 43 -9.58 10.73 8.14
CA GLN A 43 -9.85 11.92 8.94
C GLN A 43 -8.60 12.80 9.14
N LYS A 44 -7.43 12.20 9.33
CA LYS A 44 -6.16 12.94 9.39
C LYS A 44 -5.85 13.63 8.07
N LEU A 45 -6.13 12.97 6.95
CA LEU A 45 -5.95 13.55 5.62
C LEU A 45 -6.86 14.77 5.41
N GLY A 46 -8.15 14.66 5.76
CA GLY A 46 -9.10 15.78 5.70
C GLY A 46 -8.71 16.98 6.56
N LYS A 47 -8.30 16.73 7.83
CA LYS A 47 -7.76 17.77 8.70
C LYS A 47 -6.55 18.47 8.10
N SER A 48 -5.67 17.71 7.46
CA SER A 48 -4.48 18.25 6.82
C SER A 48 -4.81 19.09 5.59
N LEU A 49 -5.75 18.63 4.79
CA LEU A 49 -6.26 19.40 3.65
C LEU A 49 -6.95 20.70 4.13
N GLN A 50 -7.70 20.66 5.23
CA GLN A 50 -8.32 21.87 5.81
C GLN A 50 -7.28 22.95 6.11
N VAL A 51 -6.16 22.58 6.73
CA VAL A 51 -5.08 23.54 7.00
C VAL A 51 -4.54 24.13 5.71
N ARG A 52 -4.29 23.29 4.69
CA ARG A 52 -3.77 23.75 3.39
C ARG A 52 -4.77 24.65 2.65
N VAL A 53 -6.07 24.30 2.63
CA VAL A 53 -7.10 25.14 2.02
C VAL A 53 -7.14 26.51 2.69
N LYS A 54 -7.13 26.58 4.03
CA LYS A 54 -7.10 27.84 4.76
C LYS A 54 -5.86 28.69 4.42
N GLN A 55 -4.66 28.04 4.32
CA GLN A 55 -3.43 28.72 3.90
C GLN A 55 -3.56 29.33 2.49
N GLU A 56 -4.11 28.58 1.53
CA GLU A 56 -4.31 29.05 0.16
C GLU A 56 -5.37 30.17 0.04
N LEU A 57 -6.31 30.22 1.00
CA LEU A 57 -7.27 31.30 1.13
C LEU A 57 -6.69 32.57 1.82
N GLY A 58 -5.42 32.54 2.24
CA GLY A 58 -4.74 33.65 2.91
C GLY A 58 -4.97 33.71 4.42
N GLU A 59 -5.54 32.69 5.03
CA GLU A 59 -5.70 32.63 6.48
C GLU A 59 -4.38 32.23 7.15
N ASN A 60 -4.15 32.70 8.37
CA ASN A 60 -2.99 32.32 9.17
C ASN A 60 -3.19 30.96 9.85
N ALA A 61 -3.41 29.92 9.03
CA ALA A 61 -3.55 28.53 9.52
C ALA A 61 -2.19 27.83 9.53
N GLN A 62 -1.88 27.12 10.61
CA GLN A 62 -0.63 26.38 10.77
C GLN A 62 -0.88 24.98 11.26
N PHE A 63 0.00 24.05 10.87
CA PHE A 63 0.03 22.72 11.48
C PHE A 63 0.51 22.83 12.93
N PRO A 64 0.01 21.96 13.82
CA PRO A 64 0.54 21.88 15.18
C PRO A 64 2.05 21.64 15.18
N THR A 65 2.73 22.23 16.14
CA THR A 65 4.18 22.03 16.35
C THR A 65 4.48 21.01 17.45
N ASP A 66 3.51 20.70 18.27
CA ASP A 66 3.62 19.65 19.29
C ASP A 66 3.71 18.27 18.65
N GLU A 67 4.68 17.45 19.10
CA GLU A 67 4.93 16.11 18.54
C GLU A 67 3.76 15.14 18.69
N ALA A 68 2.94 15.26 19.73
CA ALA A 68 1.78 14.39 19.92
C ALA A 68 0.61 14.79 19.02
N GLU A 69 0.45 16.09 18.76
CA GLU A 69 -0.61 16.60 17.90
C GLU A 69 -0.26 16.46 16.43
N VAL A 70 0.98 16.73 16.01
CA VAL A 70 1.42 16.66 14.60
C VAL A 70 1.26 15.25 13.99
N LYS A 71 1.29 14.22 14.82
CA LYS A 71 1.00 12.82 14.39
C LYS A 71 -0.42 12.63 13.85
N ASN A 72 -1.31 13.58 14.09
CA ASN A 72 -2.68 13.55 13.57
C ASN A 72 -2.83 14.30 12.25
N TYR A 73 -1.71 14.71 11.65
CA TYR A 73 -1.68 15.43 10.37
C TYR A 73 -0.65 14.87 9.42
N TYR A 74 -0.92 15.05 8.14
CA TYR A 74 0.01 14.86 7.03
C TYR A 74 0.48 16.23 6.56
N THR A 75 1.68 16.62 6.98
CA THR A 75 2.20 17.99 6.74
C THR A 75 2.84 18.17 5.37
N GLY A 76 2.86 17.14 4.54
CA GLY A 76 3.54 17.13 3.24
C GLY A 76 3.01 18.21 2.28
N GLU A 77 3.91 18.72 1.44
CA GLU A 77 3.60 19.75 0.44
C GLU A 77 2.70 19.22 -0.69
N TYR A 78 2.60 17.91 -0.87
CA TYR A 78 1.75 17.27 -1.87
C TYR A 78 0.25 17.60 -1.72
N LEU A 79 -0.18 18.08 -0.54
CA LEU A 79 -1.53 18.55 -0.32
C LEU A 79 -1.79 19.98 -0.82
N ILE A 80 -0.73 20.75 -1.15
CA ILE A 80 -0.88 22.11 -1.68
C ILE A 80 -1.59 22.11 -3.04
N PRO A 81 -1.17 21.30 -4.02
CA PRO A 81 -1.90 21.20 -5.28
C PRO A 81 -3.36 20.75 -5.11
N VAL A 82 -3.62 19.85 -4.16
CA VAL A 82 -4.97 19.36 -3.85
C VAL A 82 -5.85 20.49 -3.29
N ALA A 83 -5.29 21.31 -2.38
CA ALA A 83 -5.99 22.46 -1.84
C ALA A 83 -6.31 23.51 -2.91
N LYS A 84 -5.35 23.81 -3.78
CA LYS A 84 -5.56 24.73 -4.93
C LYS A 84 -6.63 24.22 -5.87
N LYS A 85 -6.64 22.92 -6.17
CA LYS A 85 -7.66 22.29 -7.01
C LYS A 85 -9.03 22.41 -6.37
N TYR A 86 -9.17 22.07 -5.08
CA TYR A 86 -10.41 22.22 -4.31
C TYR A 86 -11.03 23.61 -4.44
N ILE A 87 -10.19 24.64 -4.25
CA ILE A 87 -10.61 26.04 -4.37
C ILE A 87 -10.98 26.40 -5.82
N SER A 88 -10.18 25.97 -6.80
CA SER A 88 -10.40 26.29 -8.21
C SER A 88 -11.66 25.66 -8.78
N GLU A 89 -12.10 24.55 -8.23
CA GLU A 89 -13.39 23.89 -8.55
C GLU A 89 -14.59 24.58 -7.89
N GLY A 90 -14.36 25.63 -7.11
CA GLY A 90 -15.39 26.43 -6.48
C GLY A 90 -15.91 25.87 -5.15
N HIS A 91 -15.25 24.86 -4.61
CA HIS A 91 -15.59 24.32 -3.29
C HIS A 91 -15.26 25.31 -2.18
N LYS A 92 -16.12 25.41 -1.17
CA LYS A 92 -15.99 26.36 -0.05
C LYS A 92 -16.20 25.71 1.31
N ASP A 93 -16.70 24.48 1.34
CA ASP A 93 -16.99 23.77 2.58
C ASP A 93 -15.68 23.35 3.25
N LEU A 94 -15.52 23.73 4.50
CA LEU A 94 -14.33 23.37 5.31
C LEU A 94 -14.64 22.29 6.35
N ASP A 95 -15.82 21.64 6.23
CA ASP A 95 -16.12 20.49 7.07
C ASP A 95 -15.10 19.37 6.86
N ILE A 96 -14.67 18.73 7.97
CA ILE A 96 -13.61 17.71 7.91
C ILE A 96 -14.06 16.48 7.14
N ASP A 97 -15.32 16.08 7.23
CA ASP A 97 -15.80 14.88 6.54
C ASP A 97 -15.86 15.13 5.03
N VAL A 98 -16.29 16.34 4.61
CA VAL A 98 -16.28 16.76 3.20
C VAL A 98 -14.85 16.78 2.65
N LEU A 99 -13.92 17.41 3.38
CA LEU A 99 -12.52 17.48 2.98
C LEU A 99 -11.84 16.12 3.02
N SER A 100 -12.23 15.24 3.93
CA SER A 100 -11.73 13.86 4.00
C SER A 100 -12.14 13.05 2.77
N ALA A 101 -13.39 13.15 2.37
CA ALA A 101 -13.92 12.50 1.16
C ALA A 101 -13.21 13.00 -0.09
N TYR A 102 -13.10 14.32 -0.25
CA TYR A 102 -12.43 14.94 -1.38
C TYR A 102 -10.94 14.57 -1.45
N ALA A 103 -10.24 14.68 -0.32
CA ALA A 103 -8.81 14.35 -0.26
C ALA A 103 -8.54 12.87 -0.57
N LYS A 104 -9.42 11.97 -0.11
CA LYS A 104 -9.36 10.54 -0.43
C LYS A 104 -9.48 10.34 -1.94
N GLU A 105 -10.54 10.84 -2.54
CA GLU A 105 -10.82 10.68 -3.97
C GLU A 105 -9.67 11.24 -4.83
N GLU A 106 -9.17 12.40 -4.50
CA GLU A 106 -8.08 13.03 -5.25
C GLU A 106 -6.76 12.26 -5.09
N MET A 107 -6.45 11.76 -3.88
CA MET A 107 -5.27 10.91 -3.68
C MET A 107 -5.36 9.61 -4.44
N GLU A 108 -6.51 8.96 -4.46
CA GLU A 108 -6.74 7.74 -5.24
C GLU A 108 -6.56 8.00 -6.74
N ARG A 109 -7.11 9.10 -7.26
CA ARG A 109 -6.95 9.51 -8.66
C ARG A 109 -5.47 9.71 -9.01
N LEU A 110 -4.73 10.46 -8.18
CA LEU A 110 -3.31 10.72 -8.39
C LEU A 110 -2.47 9.43 -8.32
N GLN A 111 -2.77 8.54 -7.39
CA GLN A 111 -2.12 7.25 -7.27
C GLN A 111 -2.37 6.37 -8.50
N GLN A 112 -3.61 6.32 -9.00
CA GLN A 112 -3.95 5.56 -10.20
C GLN A 112 -3.26 6.11 -11.45
N GLU A 113 -3.21 7.44 -11.59
CA GLU A 113 -2.48 8.10 -12.69
C GLU A 113 -0.99 7.77 -12.66
N LEU A 114 -0.37 7.85 -11.47
CA LEU A 114 1.03 7.50 -11.29
C LEU A 114 1.30 6.02 -11.61
N LEU A 115 0.47 5.10 -11.14
CA LEU A 115 0.59 3.68 -11.46
C LEU A 115 0.47 3.41 -12.96
N LYS A 116 -0.47 4.08 -13.63
CA LYS A 116 -0.61 3.99 -15.09
C LYS A 116 0.61 4.52 -15.81
N ASN A 117 1.14 5.68 -15.40
CA ASN A 117 2.40 6.23 -15.93
C ASN A 117 3.56 5.27 -15.68
N PHE A 118 3.62 4.69 -14.50
CA PHE A 118 4.61 3.66 -14.12
C PHE A 118 4.42 2.32 -14.84
N LYS A 119 3.49 2.22 -15.78
CA LYS A 119 3.15 1.00 -16.54
C LYS A 119 2.80 -0.18 -15.64
N THR A 120 2.16 0.11 -14.50
CA THR A 120 1.65 -0.88 -13.56
C THR A 120 0.13 -0.75 -13.52
N ASN A 121 -0.55 -1.65 -14.22
CA ASN A 121 -2.00 -1.64 -14.30
C ASN A 121 -2.59 -2.63 -13.29
N PHE A 122 -3.66 -2.22 -12.64
CA PHE A 122 -4.45 -3.07 -11.78
C PHE A 122 -5.83 -3.30 -12.39
N ASP A 123 -6.32 -4.53 -12.31
CA ASP A 123 -7.65 -4.92 -12.79
C ASP A 123 -8.71 -4.57 -11.74
N VAL A 124 -8.33 -4.57 -10.46
CA VAL A 124 -9.21 -4.29 -9.32
C VAL A 124 -8.54 -3.33 -8.34
N PHE A 125 -9.27 -2.30 -7.95
CA PHE A 125 -8.96 -1.45 -6.79
C PHE A 125 -9.92 -1.81 -5.67
N TYR A 126 -9.44 -2.57 -4.68
CA TYR A 126 -10.27 -3.12 -3.61
C TYR A 126 -10.31 -2.21 -2.40
N SER A 127 -11.47 -1.65 -2.09
CA SER A 127 -11.68 -0.73 -0.96
C SER A 127 -11.88 -1.46 0.36
N GLU A 128 -11.09 -1.13 1.38
CA GLU A 128 -11.28 -1.61 2.75
C GLU A 128 -12.63 -1.11 3.33
N LEU A 129 -12.99 0.13 3.01
CA LEU A 129 -14.26 0.70 3.44
C LEU A 129 -15.46 -0.08 2.89
N ASP A 130 -15.39 -0.48 1.62
CA ASP A 130 -16.44 -1.29 0.99
C ASP A 130 -16.48 -2.71 1.57
N LEU A 131 -15.33 -3.29 1.91
CA LEU A 131 -15.27 -4.57 2.63
C LEU A 131 -16.05 -4.49 3.95
N HIS A 132 -15.88 -3.40 4.72
CA HIS A 132 -16.63 -3.18 5.95
C HIS A 132 -18.13 -2.93 5.67
N LYS A 133 -18.45 -2.04 4.76
CA LYS A 133 -19.85 -1.67 4.44
C LYS A 133 -20.67 -2.83 3.86
N SER A 134 -20.03 -3.73 3.14
CA SER A 134 -20.71 -4.89 2.53
C SER A 134 -21.12 -5.98 3.54
N GLY A 135 -20.71 -5.86 4.81
CA GLY A 135 -20.97 -6.88 5.84
C GLY A 135 -20.09 -8.12 5.73
N LYS A 136 -19.10 -8.16 4.83
CA LYS A 136 -18.21 -9.32 4.65
C LYS A 136 -17.33 -9.57 5.86
N VAL A 137 -16.96 -8.52 6.61
CA VAL A 137 -16.18 -8.65 7.85
C VAL A 137 -17.00 -9.38 8.91
N GLU A 138 -18.24 -8.97 9.12
CA GLU A 138 -19.18 -9.60 10.07
C GLU A 138 -19.52 -11.03 9.66
N ALA A 139 -19.72 -11.27 8.37
CA ALA A 139 -19.97 -12.61 7.83
C ALA A 139 -18.78 -13.54 8.07
N CYS A 140 -17.56 -13.04 7.90
CA CYS A 140 -16.34 -13.79 8.18
C CYS A 140 -16.21 -14.16 9.67
N VAL A 141 -16.45 -13.21 10.57
CA VAL A 141 -16.44 -13.45 12.01
C VAL A 141 -17.48 -14.50 12.39
N LYS A 142 -18.69 -14.39 11.85
CA LYS A 142 -19.76 -15.39 12.05
C LYS A 142 -19.34 -16.78 11.59
N LYS A 143 -18.73 -16.90 10.41
CA LYS A 143 -18.23 -18.16 9.86
C LYS A 143 -17.17 -18.78 10.78
N LEU A 144 -16.20 -18.01 11.28
CA LEU A 144 -15.21 -18.47 12.25
C LEU A 144 -15.86 -18.92 13.57
N GLN A 145 -16.91 -18.25 14.02
CA GLN A 145 -17.66 -18.64 15.22
C GLN A 145 -18.40 -19.95 15.03
N GLU A 146 -19.09 -20.13 13.91
CA GLU A 146 -19.80 -21.37 13.56
C GLU A 146 -18.85 -22.58 13.47
N LEU A 147 -17.61 -22.34 13.02
CA LEU A 147 -16.55 -23.34 12.99
C LEU A 147 -15.91 -23.62 14.36
N GLY A 148 -16.32 -22.89 15.42
CA GLY A 148 -15.76 -23.05 16.77
C GLY A 148 -14.34 -22.49 16.93
N MET A 149 -13.89 -21.62 16.00
CA MET A 149 -12.55 -21.07 15.98
C MET A 149 -12.36 -19.83 16.86
N LEU A 150 -13.43 -19.36 17.50
CA LEU A 150 -13.41 -18.19 18.37
C LEU A 150 -13.69 -18.55 19.83
N TYR A 151 -13.15 -17.74 20.74
CA TYR A 151 -13.50 -17.77 22.16
C TYR A 151 -13.42 -16.35 22.76
N GLU A 152 -14.12 -16.16 23.88
CA GLU A 152 -14.09 -14.91 24.63
C GLU A 152 -13.10 -14.97 25.78
N LYS A 153 -12.32 -13.91 25.94
CA LYS A 153 -11.40 -13.74 27.06
C LYS A 153 -11.18 -12.24 27.31
N ASP A 154 -11.29 -11.82 28.59
CA ASP A 154 -11.10 -10.43 29.05
C ASP A 154 -11.95 -9.41 28.28
N GLY A 155 -13.19 -9.80 27.91
CA GLY A 155 -14.14 -9.00 27.16
C GLY A 155 -13.84 -8.87 25.66
N ALA A 156 -12.78 -9.48 25.18
CA ALA A 156 -12.40 -9.49 23.76
C ALA A 156 -12.69 -10.84 23.13
N VAL A 157 -12.87 -10.85 21.78
CA VAL A 157 -13.02 -12.09 21.00
C VAL A 157 -11.68 -12.46 20.38
N TRP A 158 -11.26 -13.69 20.66
CA TRP A 158 -9.99 -14.24 20.24
C TRP A 158 -10.17 -15.33 19.19
N PHE A 159 -9.29 -15.33 18.20
CA PHE A 159 -9.16 -16.38 17.20
C PHE A 159 -8.07 -17.37 17.61
N LYS A 160 -8.37 -18.67 17.56
CA LYS A 160 -7.48 -19.78 17.93
C LYS A 160 -6.40 -20.03 16.88
N SER A 161 -5.69 -18.98 16.48
CA SER A 161 -4.71 -19.05 15.38
C SER A 161 -3.52 -19.95 15.71
N SER A 162 -3.19 -20.13 17.00
CA SER A 162 -2.11 -21.03 17.44
C SER A 162 -2.37 -22.50 17.08
N GLN A 163 -3.61 -22.92 16.89
CA GLN A 163 -3.96 -24.26 16.44
C GLN A 163 -3.58 -24.52 14.98
N TYR A 164 -3.29 -23.47 14.23
CA TYR A 164 -3.01 -23.47 12.78
C TYR A 164 -1.64 -22.88 12.43
N GLY A 165 -0.67 -22.93 13.36
CA GLY A 165 0.70 -22.57 13.09
C GLY A 165 1.09 -21.10 13.33
N ASP A 166 0.21 -20.30 13.94
CA ASP A 166 0.60 -19.01 14.51
C ASP A 166 1.29 -19.22 15.88
N ASP A 167 2.10 -18.29 16.32
CA ASP A 167 2.84 -18.37 17.60
C ASP A 167 1.95 -18.19 18.83
N GLN A 168 0.78 -17.56 18.66
CA GLN A 168 -0.24 -17.36 19.72
C GLN A 168 -1.61 -17.05 19.12
N ASP A 169 -2.67 -17.19 19.95
CA ASP A 169 -4.01 -16.76 19.58
C ASP A 169 -4.08 -15.23 19.42
N ARG A 170 -5.00 -14.77 18.56
CA ARG A 170 -5.10 -13.34 18.21
C ARG A 170 -6.46 -12.75 18.51
N VAL A 171 -6.44 -11.53 19.03
CA VAL A 171 -7.67 -10.74 19.17
C VAL A 171 -8.15 -10.31 17.79
N ILE A 172 -9.40 -10.64 17.48
CA ILE A 172 -10.09 -10.17 16.27
C ILE A 172 -11.12 -9.08 16.59
N LYS A 173 -11.69 -9.09 17.80
CA LYS A 173 -12.58 -8.03 18.26
C LYS A 173 -12.19 -7.60 19.66
N LYS A 174 -11.96 -6.31 19.85
CA LYS A 174 -11.57 -5.71 21.13
C LYS A 174 -12.73 -5.67 22.12
N ALA A 175 -12.42 -5.42 23.40
CA ALA A 175 -13.42 -5.29 24.47
C ALA A 175 -14.41 -4.12 24.25
N ASP A 176 -14.02 -3.09 23.52
CA ASP A 176 -14.89 -1.99 23.10
C ASP A 176 -15.80 -2.33 21.91
N GLY A 177 -15.72 -3.55 21.40
CA GLY A 177 -16.49 -4.03 20.27
C GLY A 177 -15.89 -3.73 18.90
N ALA A 178 -14.78 -3.00 18.83
CA ALA A 178 -14.12 -2.67 17.55
C ALA A 178 -13.36 -3.88 16.99
N ASN A 179 -13.47 -4.10 15.69
CA ASN A 179 -12.65 -5.08 14.97
C ASN A 179 -11.18 -4.66 14.97
N THR A 180 -10.29 -5.64 14.93
CA THR A 180 -8.85 -5.40 14.72
C THR A 180 -8.54 -5.39 13.22
N TYR A 181 -7.34 -4.92 12.84
CA TYR A 181 -6.89 -5.01 11.45
C TYR A 181 -6.86 -6.44 10.93
N LEU A 182 -6.50 -7.40 11.79
CA LEU A 182 -6.48 -8.81 11.40
C LEU A 182 -7.87 -9.29 10.94
N THR A 183 -8.96 -8.80 11.53
CA THR A 183 -10.32 -9.18 11.15
C THR A 183 -10.64 -8.79 9.72
N ALA A 184 -10.28 -7.58 9.31
CA ALA A 184 -10.46 -7.12 7.94
C ALA A 184 -9.57 -7.93 6.97
N ASP A 185 -8.33 -8.23 7.35
CA ASP A 185 -7.42 -9.03 6.53
C ASP A 185 -7.92 -10.46 6.33
N ILE A 186 -8.47 -11.10 7.38
CA ILE A 186 -9.07 -12.44 7.27
C ILE A 186 -10.25 -12.39 6.29
N ALA A 187 -11.13 -11.40 6.44
CA ALA A 187 -12.31 -11.25 5.58
C ALA A 187 -11.91 -10.99 4.12
N TYR A 188 -10.88 -10.17 3.90
CA TYR A 188 -10.34 -9.89 2.57
C TYR A 188 -9.75 -11.14 1.90
N HIS A 189 -8.98 -11.96 2.63
CA HIS A 189 -8.45 -13.20 2.08
C HIS A 189 -9.53 -14.22 1.82
N LEU A 190 -10.55 -14.31 2.70
CA LEU A 190 -11.73 -15.14 2.44
C LEU A 190 -12.44 -14.71 1.16
N ASP A 191 -12.66 -13.43 0.95
CA ASP A 191 -13.28 -12.90 -0.27
C ASP A 191 -12.50 -13.30 -1.53
N LYS A 192 -11.18 -13.22 -1.50
CA LYS A 192 -10.33 -13.68 -2.62
C LYS A 192 -10.49 -15.18 -2.89
N LEU A 193 -10.52 -16.01 -1.85
CA LEU A 193 -10.70 -17.45 -1.97
C LEU A 193 -12.10 -17.82 -2.50
N GLU A 194 -13.14 -17.09 -2.06
CA GLU A 194 -14.53 -17.29 -2.51
C GLU A 194 -14.74 -16.83 -3.96
N ARG A 195 -13.92 -15.93 -4.48
CA ARG A 195 -13.87 -15.60 -5.91
C ARG A 195 -13.25 -16.69 -6.79
N GLY A 196 -12.71 -17.75 -6.19
CA GLY A 196 -12.30 -18.98 -6.87
C GLY A 196 -10.89 -18.98 -7.41
N PHE A 197 -10.01 -18.12 -6.94
CA PHE A 197 -8.59 -18.14 -7.33
C PHE A 197 -7.88 -19.39 -6.80
N ASP A 198 -7.07 -20.01 -7.65
CA ASP A 198 -6.26 -21.18 -7.29
C ASP A 198 -5.05 -20.79 -6.46
N ARG A 199 -4.51 -19.59 -6.69
CA ARG A 199 -3.30 -19.06 -6.06
C ARG A 199 -3.45 -17.58 -5.75
N LEU A 200 -3.11 -17.19 -4.54
CA LEU A 200 -3.04 -15.80 -4.08
C LEU A 200 -1.57 -15.43 -3.87
N ILE A 201 -1.10 -14.41 -4.54
CA ILE A 201 0.28 -13.91 -4.37
C ILE A 201 0.20 -12.50 -3.80
N ASN A 202 0.60 -12.34 -2.55
CA ASN A 202 0.67 -11.04 -1.90
C ASN A 202 2.11 -10.52 -1.89
N ILE A 203 2.28 -9.22 -2.14
CA ILE A 203 3.58 -8.56 -2.00
C ILE A 203 3.47 -7.59 -0.83
N TRP A 204 4.22 -7.86 0.23
CA TRP A 204 4.21 -7.08 1.47
C TRP A 204 5.57 -6.50 1.79
N GLY A 205 5.63 -5.46 2.59
CA GLY A 205 6.88 -4.99 3.19
C GLY A 205 7.45 -6.02 4.17
N ALA A 206 8.76 -6.04 4.30
CA ALA A 206 9.47 -6.99 5.17
C ALA A 206 9.06 -6.89 6.66
N ASP A 207 8.56 -5.74 7.10
CA ASP A 207 8.02 -5.50 8.43
C ASP A 207 6.75 -6.32 8.73
N HIS A 208 6.08 -6.84 7.69
CA HIS A 208 4.91 -7.72 7.82
C HIS A 208 5.24 -9.21 7.91
N HIS A 209 6.52 -9.62 8.02
CA HIS A 209 6.92 -11.02 8.10
C HIS A 209 6.12 -11.83 9.14
N GLY A 210 5.99 -11.30 10.37
CA GLY A 210 5.23 -11.96 11.45
C GLY A 210 3.71 -12.05 11.21
N TYR A 211 3.22 -11.42 10.15
CA TYR A 211 1.80 -11.43 9.82
C TYR A 211 1.39 -12.63 8.95
N ILE A 212 2.36 -13.25 8.26
CA ILE A 212 2.12 -14.34 7.31
C ILE A 212 1.46 -15.55 7.99
N ALA A 213 2.00 -15.97 9.13
CA ALA A 213 1.49 -17.11 9.89
C ALA A 213 0.02 -16.90 10.31
N ARG A 214 -0.34 -15.69 10.75
CA ARG A 214 -1.70 -15.34 11.18
C ARG A 214 -2.71 -15.45 10.05
N VAL A 215 -2.36 -14.95 8.86
CA VAL A 215 -3.25 -15.01 7.70
C VAL A 215 -3.36 -16.43 7.17
N LYS A 216 -2.25 -17.18 7.11
CA LYS A 216 -2.29 -18.61 6.73
C LYS A 216 -3.12 -19.45 7.71
N ALA A 217 -2.97 -19.20 9.01
CA ALA A 217 -3.78 -19.84 10.03
C ALA A 217 -5.28 -19.59 9.83
N SER A 218 -5.65 -18.37 9.44
CA SER A 218 -7.05 -18.04 9.19
C SER A 218 -7.61 -18.72 7.93
N ILE A 219 -6.82 -18.85 6.88
CA ILE A 219 -7.16 -19.56 5.64
C ILE A 219 -7.45 -21.02 5.95
N GLU A 220 -6.57 -21.67 6.72
CA GLU A 220 -6.72 -23.08 7.12
C GLU A 220 -7.94 -23.28 8.05
N ALA A 221 -8.11 -22.42 9.04
CA ALA A 221 -9.27 -22.45 9.94
C ALA A 221 -10.61 -22.27 9.22
N LEU A 222 -10.62 -21.55 8.09
CA LEU A 222 -11.78 -21.38 7.22
C LEU A 222 -12.02 -22.57 6.26
N GLY A 223 -11.17 -23.58 6.31
CA GLY A 223 -11.31 -24.82 5.52
C GLY A 223 -10.66 -24.76 4.13
N TYR A 224 -9.78 -23.78 3.88
CA TYR A 224 -9.02 -23.68 2.63
C TYR A 224 -7.56 -24.13 2.84
N ASP A 225 -6.90 -24.52 1.75
CA ASP A 225 -5.46 -24.83 1.77
C ASP A 225 -4.63 -23.55 1.99
N PRO A 226 -3.87 -23.44 3.10
CA PRO A 226 -3.03 -22.28 3.37
C PRO A 226 -1.88 -22.10 2.35
N ASN A 227 -1.54 -23.14 1.58
CA ASN A 227 -0.55 -23.07 0.52
C ASN A 227 -1.06 -22.32 -0.73
N LYS A 228 -2.36 -22.06 -0.84
CA LYS A 228 -2.89 -21.14 -1.86
C LYS A 228 -2.35 -19.73 -1.69
N LEU A 229 -1.98 -19.31 -0.47
CA LEU A 229 -1.37 -18.02 -0.21
C LEU A 229 0.17 -18.11 -0.24
N GLU A 230 0.76 -17.38 -1.17
CA GLU A 230 2.18 -17.07 -1.23
C GLU A 230 2.41 -15.60 -0.90
N VAL A 231 3.37 -15.31 -0.04
CA VAL A 231 3.71 -13.95 0.33
C VAL A 231 5.16 -13.67 -0.05
N LEU A 232 5.34 -12.67 -0.90
CA LEU A 232 6.64 -12.14 -1.27
C LEU A 232 6.96 -10.93 -0.39
N LEU A 233 8.05 -11.00 0.35
CA LEU A 233 8.46 -9.92 1.26
C LEU A 233 9.44 -8.98 0.57
N GLY A 234 9.00 -7.74 0.34
CA GLY A 234 9.82 -6.71 -0.27
C GLY A 234 10.73 -6.00 0.74
N GLN A 235 12.03 -6.08 0.52
CA GLN A 235 13.03 -5.35 1.31
C GLN A 235 13.11 -3.89 0.90
N LEU A 236 13.79 -3.10 1.73
CA LEU A 236 13.95 -1.66 1.58
C LEU A 236 14.68 -1.30 0.27
N VAL A 237 14.45 -0.06 -0.17
CA VAL A 237 15.21 0.58 -1.25
C VAL A 237 15.97 1.76 -0.63
N ASN A 238 17.28 1.73 -0.75
CA ASN A 238 18.15 2.86 -0.41
C ASN A 238 18.37 3.69 -1.68
N LEU A 239 18.33 5.00 -1.56
CA LEU A 239 18.75 5.88 -2.65
C LEU A 239 20.21 6.26 -2.48
N ILE A 240 20.98 6.11 -3.57
CA ILE A 240 22.36 6.54 -3.64
C ILE A 240 22.43 7.75 -4.59
N ILE A 241 22.96 8.86 -4.11
CA ILE A 241 23.19 10.08 -4.87
C ILE A 241 24.64 10.49 -4.68
N ASN A 242 25.40 10.60 -5.77
CA ASN A 242 26.84 10.91 -5.74
C ASN A 242 27.66 9.96 -4.83
N GLY A 243 27.28 8.68 -4.81
CA GLY A 243 27.95 7.64 -4.00
C GLY A 243 27.59 7.64 -2.51
N GLU A 244 26.69 8.52 -2.06
CA GLU A 244 26.26 8.60 -0.68
C GLU A 244 24.80 8.13 -0.53
N GLU A 245 24.54 7.32 0.52
CA GLU A 245 23.17 6.91 0.87
C GLU A 245 22.35 8.10 1.37
N VAL A 246 21.27 8.40 0.69
CA VAL A 246 20.30 9.41 1.09
C VAL A 246 19.31 8.80 2.07
N ARG A 247 19.56 8.97 3.37
CA ARG A 247 18.63 8.54 4.40
C ARG A 247 17.34 9.34 4.34
N MET A 248 16.25 8.67 4.01
CA MET A 248 14.91 9.23 4.09
C MET A 248 14.53 9.41 5.56
N GLY A 249 14.57 10.62 6.05
CA GLY A 249 14.27 10.95 7.45
C GLY A 249 13.20 12.04 7.55
N LYS A 250 12.57 12.13 8.71
CA LYS A 250 11.48 13.08 9.04
C LYS A 250 11.78 14.57 8.77
N ARG A 251 13.02 14.94 8.45
CA ARG A 251 13.49 16.32 8.21
C ARG A 251 13.99 16.59 6.81
N ARG A 252 14.07 15.59 5.91
CA ARG A 252 14.42 15.80 4.50
C ARG A 252 13.20 15.51 3.64
N LYS A 253 13.09 16.17 2.49
CA LYS A 253 12.04 15.97 1.50
C LYS A 253 12.03 14.46 1.16
N MET A 254 10.89 13.80 1.39
CA MET A 254 10.71 12.39 1.03
C MET A 254 10.74 12.30 -0.49
N VAL A 255 11.67 11.54 -1.05
CA VAL A 255 11.69 11.27 -2.48
C VAL A 255 10.52 10.34 -2.80
N THR A 256 9.60 10.82 -3.59
CA THR A 256 8.45 10.06 -4.05
C THR A 256 8.83 9.19 -5.25
N LEU A 257 7.97 8.24 -5.58
CA LEU A 257 8.12 7.46 -6.82
C LEU A 257 8.02 8.38 -8.05
N ASP A 258 7.18 9.40 -7.99
CA ASP A 258 7.01 10.39 -9.06
C ASP A 258 8.29 11.19 -9.30
N ASP A 259 8.90 11.73 -8.23
CA ASP A 259 10.19 12.41 -8.31
C ASP A 259 11.27 11.53 -8.98
N LEU A 260 11.30 10.22 -8.65
CA LEU A 260 12.27 9.30 -9.22
C LEU A 260 11.99 9.00 -10.70
N ILE A 261 10.73 8.84 -11.08
CA ILE A 261 10.32 8.65 -12.47
C ILE A 261 10.67 9.87 -13.32
N ASP A 262 10.45 11.07 -12.81
CA ASP A 262 10.79 12.31 -13.49
C ASP A 262 12.30 12.45 -13.70
N GLU A 263 13.10 11.94 -12.78
CA GLU A 263 14.56 12.08 -12.81
C GLU A 263 15.24 11.04 -13.71
N VAL A 264 14.82 9.77 -13.65
CA VAL A 264 15.50 8.67 -14.37
C VAL A 264 14.66 8.02 -15.46
N GLY A 265 13.38 8.34 -15.53
CA GLY A 265 12.42 7.73 -16.46
C GLY A 265 11.81 6.42 -15.96
N VAL A 266 10.64 6.08 -16.52
CA VAL A 266 9.84 4.92 -16.12
C VAL A 266 10.60 3.60 -16.33
N ASP A 267 11.20 3.41 -17.51
CA ASP A 267 11.81 2.14 -17.88
C ASP A 267 13.04 1.84 -17.01
N ALA A 268 13.88 2.86 -16.77
CA ALA A 268 15.03 2.73 -15.89
C ALA A 268 14.58 2.45 -14.45
N THR A 269 13.62 3.22 -13.92
CA THR A 269 13.10 3.01 -12.58
C THR A 269 12.55 1.59 -12.41
N ARG A 270 11.72 1.11 -13.33
CA ARG A 270 11.16 -0.25 -13.28
C ARG A 270 12.22 -1.33 -13.32
N PHE A 271 13.18 -1.21 -14.25
CA PHE A 271 14.24 -2.22 -14.41
C PHE A 271 15.10 -2.31 -13.14
N TRP A 272 15.54 -1.17 -12.60
CA TRP A 272 16.33 -1.13 -11.36
C TRP A 272 15.59 -1.75 -10.18
N MET A 273 14.28 -1.54 -10.08
CA MET A 273 13.44 -2.10 -8.99
C MET A 273 13.38 -3.63 -9.01
N ILE A 274 13.49 -4.26 -10.20
CA ILE A 274 13.36 -5.73 -10.36
C ILE A 274 14.68 -6.45 -10.62
N MET A 275 15.80 -5.74 -10.81
CA MET A 275 17.10 -6.36 -11.13
C MET A 275 17.71 -7.18 -9.98
N ARG A 276 17.24 -6.97 -8.77
CA ARG A 276 17.62 -7.72 -7.58
C ARG A 276 16.44 -8.49 -7.03
N SER A 277 16.73 -9.62 -6.37
CA SER A 277 15.69 -10.40 -5.69
C SER A 277 14.94 -9.51 -4.70
N ILE A 278 13.61 -9.72 -4.59
CA ILE A 278 12.72 -8.88 -3.78
C ILE A 278 13.08 -8.93 -2.28
N ASP A 279 13.63 -10.04 -1.81
CA ASP A 279 14.03 -10.31 -0.42
C ASP A 279 15.39 -9.69 -0.03
N THR A 280 16.07 -9.03 -0.96
CA THR A 280 17.33 -8.31 -0.71
C THR A 280 17.10 -6.80 -0.75
N THR A 281 17.82 -6.04 0.09
CA THR A 281 17.86 -4.58 0.02
C THR A 281 18.36 -4.15 -1.36
N LEU A 282 17.76 -3.12 -1.92
CA LEU A 282 18.13 -2.55 -3.20
C LEU A 282 18.80 -1.18 -2.98
N ASP A 283 20.04 -1.04 -3.40
CA ASP A 283 20.67 0.26 -3.53
C ASP A 283 20.39 0.80 -4.94
N PHE A 284 19.61 1.86 -5.02
CA PHE A 284 19.23 2.51 -6.26
C PHE A 284 20.14 3.72 -6.49
N ASP A 285 21.10 3.58 -7.38
CA ASP A 285 22.03 4.64 -7.77
C ASP A 285 21.41 5.48 -8.89
N ILE A 286 21.02 6.72 -8.55
CA ILE A 286 20.35 7.63 -9.47
C ILE A 286 21.29 8.05 -10.61
N GLU A 287 22.55 8.35 -10.32
CA GLU A 287 23.50 8.81 -11.35
C GLU A 287 23.82 7.69 -12.33
N LEU A 288 24.03 6.47 -11.82
CA LEU A 288 24.25 5.32 -12.68
C LEU A 288 23.00 4.99 -13.51
N ALA A 289 21.80 5.10 -12.93
CA ALA A 289 20.54 4.85 -13.63
C ALA A 289 20.28 5.83 -14.79
N LYS A 290 20.88 7.04 -14.75
CA LYS A 290 20.78 8.06 -15.81
C LYS A 290 21.86 7.91 -16.88
N THR A 291 22.93 7.18 -16.58
CA THR A 291 24.10 7.10 -17.49
C THR A 291 23.77 6.29 -18.73
N ALA A 292 24.07 6.83 -19.91
CA ALA A 292 23.92 6.16 -21.20
C ALA A 292 25.21 5.42 -21.57
N SER A 293 25.55 4.38 -20.78
CA SER A 293 26.75 3.54 -20.98
C SER A 293 26.44 2.08 -20.67
N ASP A 294 27.38 1.20 -21.02
CA ASP A 294 27.32 -0.24 -20.75
C ASP A 294 27.41 -0.58 -19.25
N GLU A 295 27.83 0.35 -18.41
CA GLU A 295 27.76 0.24 -16.96
C GLU A 295 26.31 0.29 -16.44
N ASN A 296 25.42 0.97 -17.18
CA ASN A 296 24.00 0.99 -16.85
C ASN A 296 23.29 -0.23 -17.42
N PRO A 297 22.79 -1.16 -16.57
CA PRO A 297 22.17 -2.40 -17.07
C PRO A 297 20.92 -2.15 -17.92
N VAL A 298 20.20 -1.06 -17.67
CA VAL A 298 19.02 -0.68 -18.49
C VAL A 298 19.44 -0.31 -19.90
N PHE A 299 20.43 0.55 -20.03
CA PHE A 299 20.95 0.99 -21.32
C PHE A 299 21.49 -0.20 -22.12
N TYR A 300 22.19 -1.11 -21.45
CA TYR A 300 22.72 -2.32 -22.09
C TYR A 300 21.61 -3.21 -22.66
N VAL A 301 20.51 -3.43 -21.92
CA VAL A 301 19.37 -4.21 -22.40
C VAL A 301 18.64 -3.51 -23.55
N GLN A 302 18.42 -2.18 -23.42
CA GLN A 302 17.79 -1.38 -24.50
C GLN A 302 18.64 -1.37 -25.76
N TYR A 303 19.95 -1.25 -25.62
CA TYR A 303 20.89 -1.32 -26.75
C TYR A 303 20.85 -2.69 -27.44
N ALA A 304 20.85 -3.78 -26.68
CA ALA A 304 20.73 -5.12 -27.23
C ALA A 304 19.42 -5.30 -28.00
N HIS A 305 18.29 -4.82 -27.43
CA HIS A 305 16.98 -4.89 -28.10
C HIS A 305 16.96 -4.07 -29.40
N ALA A 306 17.55 -2.88 -29.41
CA ALA A 306 17.58 -2.02 -30.59
C ALA A 306 18.44 -2.62 -31.76
N ARG A 307 19.31 -3.57 -31.44
CA ARG A 307 20.18 -4.23 -32.44
C ARG A 307 19.67 -5.58 -32.92
N ALA A 308 18.72 -6.20 -32.21
CA ALA A 308 18.08 -7.45 -32.58
C ALA A 308 16.94 -7.25 -33.61
#